data_596eb9e25c3ab69a46860292ba26c8a8
#
_entry.id   596eb9e25c3ab69a46860292ba26c8a8
#
_cell.length_a   1.000
_cell.length_b   1.000
_cell.length_c   1.000
_cell.angle_alpha   90.00
_cell.angle_beta   90.00
_cell.angle_gamma   90.00
#
_symmetry.space_group_name_H-M   'P 1'
#
loop_
_entity.id
_entity.type
_entity.pdbx_description
1 polymer ?
#
loop_
_entity_poly.entity_id
_entity_poly.type
_entity_poly.pdbx_seq_one_letter_code
_entity_poly.pdbx_strand_id
1 'polypeptide(L)'
;MIQNTRLILALDVLSKDKALDLTSTLRDKIDYVKVGYPLILAAGLEVVGELSSIAPVIADLKIADIPSTNTLISEQVLEAGASGIIAHAFVGRDSLSASVDAAREFDALAFAVTEMSHPGALEFMAPVAERLARLAAECDVDGVVAPATRPETRIVRRPARTSARSC
;
A
#
# COMPACT_ATOMS: atom_id res chain seq x y z
N MET A 1 -14.83 9.25 -20.57
CA MET A 1 -15.09 8.52 -19.31
C MET A 1 -14.23 9.17 -18.23
N ILE A 2 -14.83 9.85 -17.27
CA ILE A 2 -14.14 10.39 -16.10
C ILE A 2 -13.71 9.16 -15.29
N GLN A 3 -12.39 8.91 -15.23
CA GLN A 3 -11.85 7.87 -14.37
C GLN A 3 -12.13 8.31 -12.93
N ASN A 4 -12.70 7.41 -12.14
CA ASN A 4 -12.90 7.62 -10.72
C ASN A 4 -11.51 7.61 -10.04
N THR A 5 -10.87 8.77 -9.99
CA THR A 5 -9.55 8.95 -9.38
C THR A 5 -9.75 9.04 -7.87
N ARG A 6 -9.07 8.17 -7.12
CA ARG A 6 -9.06 8.20 -5.65
C ARG A 6 -7.88 9.04 -5.16
N LEU A 7 -8.09 9.76 -4.07
CA LEU A 7 -7.06 10.59 -3.44
C LEU A 7 -6.57 9.95 -2.15
N ILE A 8 -5.26 9.75 -2.08
CA ILE A 8 -4.58 9.19 -0.89
C ILE A 8 -3.74 10.29 -0.25
N LEU A 9 -4.03 10.63 1.00
CA LEU A 9 -3.24 11.57 1.80
C LEU A 9 -2.02 10.84 2.37
N ALA A 10 -0.81 11.25 1.99
CA ALA A 10 0.43 10.75 2.60
C ALA A 10 0.72 11.51 3.91
N LEU A 11 0.70 10.80 5.04
CA LEU A 11 0.98 11.35 6.37
C LEU A 11 2.46 11.17 6.73
N ASP A 12 3.32 11.95 6.10
CA ASP A 12 4.76 11.95 6.38
C ASP A 12 5.10 12.93 7.50
N VAL A 13 4.44 12.76 8.66
CA VAL A 13 4.60 13.56 9.87
C VAL A 13 5.06 12.68 11.04
N LEU A 14 5.69 13.28 12.06
CA LEU A 14 6.18 12.56 13.24
C LEU A 14 5.26 12.71 14.47
N SER A 15 4.26 13.59 14.40
CA SER A 15 3.33 13.84 15.50
C SER A 15 2.00 13.13 15.24
N LYS A 16 1.57 12.33 16.20
CA LYS A 16 0.27 11.67 16.19
C LYS A 16 -0.87 12.69 16.12
N ASP A 17 -0.84 13.70 16.98
CA ASP A 17 -1.89 14.73 17.05
C ASP A 17 -2.04 15.45 15.71
N LYS A 18 -0.90 15.78 15.07
CA LYS A 18 -0.90 16.41 13.76
C LYS A 18 -1.46 15.46 12.66
N ALA A 19 -1.16 14.18 12.75
CA ALA A 19 -1.70 13.19 11.81
C ALA A 19 -3.21 13.06 11.93
N LEU A 20 -3.73 12.99 13.15
CA LEU A 20 -5.17 12.92 13.44
C LEU A 20 -5.90 14.19 13.01
N ASP A 21 -5.35 15.38 13.31
CA ASP A 21 -5.91 16.67 12.93
C ASP A 21 -6.01 16.82 11.39
N LEU A 22 -4.92 16.53 10.68
CA LEU A 22 -4.90 16.56 9.21
C LEU A 22 -5.91 15.60 8.61
N THR A 23 -5.99 14.37 9.11
CA THR A 23 -6.93 13.37 8.63
C THR A 23 -8.38 13.82 8.86
N SER A 24 -8.69 14.31 10.06
CA SER A 24 -10.02 14.80 10.40
C SER A 24 -10.43 15.99 9.53
N THR A 25 -9.51 16.95 9.31
CA THR A 25 -9.74 18.13 8.49
C THR A 25 -10.02 17.79 7.02
N LEU A 26 -9.38 16.74 6.51
CA LEU A 26 -9.43 16.37 5.09
C LEU A 26 -10.34 15.18 4.79
N ARG A 27 -10.98 14.56 5.80
CA ARG A 27 -11.71 13.29 5.67
C ARG A 27 -12.71 13.26 4.51
N ASP A 28 -13.42 14.35 4.26
CA ASP A 28 -14.44 14.43 3.21
C ASP A 28 -13.86 14.65 1.80
N LYS A 29 -12.53 14.80 1.69
CA LYS A 29 -11.81 15.08 0.45
C LYS A 29 -10.88 13.97 0.02
N ILE A 30 -10.68 12.98 0.87
CA ILE A 30 -9.73 11.87 0.66
C ILE A 30 -10.45 10.53 0.72
N ASP A 31 -9.95 9.56 0.00
CA ASP A 31 -10.44 8.17 0.04
C ASP A 31 -9.66 7.32 1.03
N TYR A 32 -8.37 7.61 1.19
CA TYR A 32 -7.46 6.89 2.09
C TYR A 32 -6.44 7.85 2.71
N VAL A 33 -5.92 7.46 3.87
CA VAL A 33 -4.66 7.97 4.40
C VAL A 33 -3.57 6.91 4.23
N LYS A 34 -2.34 7.34 3.96
CA LYS A 34 -1.18 6.46 3.86
C LYS A 34 -0.20 6.77 4.97
N VAL A 35 0.12 5.76 5.78
CA VAL A 35 0.98 5.85 6.97
C VAL A 35 2.24 5.03 6.73
N GLY A 36 3.40 5.64 6.90
CA GLY A 36 4.69 4.98 6.75
C GLY A 36 5.46 4.86 8.07
N TYR A 37 6.66 4.30 7.99
CA TYR A 37 7.57 4.13 9.12
C TYR A 37 7.77 5.38 9.98
N PRO A 38 7.95 6.61 9.42
CA PRO A 38 8.22 7.77 10.25
C PRO A 38 7.16 7.99 11.32
N LEU A 39 5.88 7.89 10.98
CA LEU A 39 4.80 8.09 11.94
C LEU A 39 4.65 6.90 12.90
N ILE A 40 4.71 5.66 12.38
CA ILE A 40 4.58 4.45 13.21
C ILE A 40 5.71 4.36 14.25
N LEU A 41 6.96 4.65 13.85
CA LEU A 41 8.09 4.63 14.78
C LEU A 41 8.03 5.75 15.84
N ALA A 42 7.42 6.88 15.50
CA ALA A 42 7.29 7.99 16.41
C ALA A 42 6.09 7.85 17.37
N ALA A 43 4.99 7.24 16.92
CA ALA A 43 3.71 7.24 17.64
C ALA A 43 3.25 5.83 18.09
N GLY A 44 3.94 4.78 17.70
CA GLY A 44 3.50 3.40 17.91
C GLY A 44 2.51 2.90 16.86
N LEU A 45 2.29 1.58 16.82
CA LEU A 45 1.40 0.94 15.84
C LEU A 45 -0.07 1.32 16.07
N GLU A 46 -0.43 1.69 17.29
CA GLU A 46 -1.77 2.11 17.69
C GLU A 46 -2.31 3.29 16.87
N VAL A 47 -1.42 4.12 16.31
CA VAL A 47 -1.81 5.26 15.45
C VAL A 47 -2.59 4.78 14.20
N VAL A 48 -2.36 3.56 13.73
CA VAL A 48 -3.09 2.97 12.60
C VAL A 48 -4.57 2.83 12.96
N GLY A 49 -4.87 2.25 14.14
CA GLY A 49 -6.24 2.09 14.63
C GLY A 49 -6.94 3.43 14.91
N GLU A 50 -6.23 4.40 15.49
CA GLU A 50 -6.78 5.74 15.73
C GLU A 50 -7.15 6.43 14.41
N LEU A 51 -6.28 6.37 13.39
CA LEU A 51 -6.54 6.94 12.07
C LEU A 51 -7.64 6.18 11.32
N SER A 52 -7.72 4.86 11.45
CA SER A 52 -8.73 4.03 10.79
C SER A 52 -10.16 4.35 11.24
N SER A 53 -10.32 4.91 12.44
CA SER A 53 -11.61 5.42 12.92
C SER A 53 -12.09 6.68 12.19
N ILE A 54 -11.21 7.36 11.47
CA ILE A 54 -11.49 8.61 10.74
C ILE A 54 -11.57 8.36 9.24
N ALA A 55 -10.60 7.64 8.66
CA ALA A 55 -10.52 7.32 7.24
C ALA A 55 -9.80 5.97 7.03
N PRO A 56 -10.08 5.22 5.94
CA PRO A 56 -9.37 3.98 5.64
C PRO A 56 -7.85 4.20 5.53
N VAL A 57 -7.06 3.32 6.16
CA VAL A 57 -5.59 3.45 6.27
C VAL A 57 -4.88 2.46 5.35
N ILE A 58 -3.91 2.94 4.57
CA ILE A 58 -2.93 2.11 3.87
C ILE A 58 -1.61 2.16 4.63
N ALA A 59 -1.12 1.02 5.13
CA ALA A 59 0.17 0.91 5.78
C ALA A 59 1.29 0.78 4.74
N ASP A 60 2.06 1.86 4.57
CA ASP A 60 3.18 1.94 3.63
C ASP A 60 4.50 1.56 4.30
N LEU A 61 4.62 0.30 4.69
CA LEU A 61 5.83 -0.24 5.28
C LEU A 61 6.83 -0.75 4.23
N LYS A 62 6.44 -0.78 2.96
CA LYS A 62 7.28 -1.30 1.87
C LYS A 62 7.90 -2.65 2.24
N ILE A 63 7.03 -3.57 2.70
CA ILE A 63 7.42 -4.86 3.27
C ILE A 63 8.32 -5.61 2.29
N ALA A 64 9.50 -6.04 2.75
CA ALA A 64 10.54 -6.61 1.91
C ALA A 64 11.41 -7.59 2.68
N ASP A 65 10.87 -8.75 3.01
CA ASP A 65 11.54 -9.79 3.79
C ASP A 65 11.21 -11.19 3.20
N ILE A 66 11.58 -12.24 3.87
CA ILE A 66 11.20 -13.62 3.56
C ILE A 66 9.69 -13.83 3.79
N PRO A 67 9.05 -14.84 3.17
CA PRO A 67 7.59 -15.02 3.21
C PRO A 67 7.00 -15.01 4.62
N SER A 68 7.57 -15.75 5.55
CA SER A 68 7.06 -15.83 6.93
C SER A 68 7.08 -14.49 7.68
N THR A 69 8.14 -13.70 7.48
CA THR A 69 8.25 -12.36 8.07
C THR A 69 7.28 -11.39 7.41
N ASN A 70 7.11 -11.48 6.09
CA ASN A 70 6.13 -10.67 5.36
C ASN A 70 4.71 -10.92 5.86
N THR A 71 4.33 -12.20 6.10
CA THR A 71 3.04 -12.55 6.71
C THR A 71 2.89 -11.86 8.07
N LEU A 72 3.85 -12.07 8.99
CA LEU A 72 3.78 -11.50 10.35
C LEU A 72 3.68 -9.97 10.37
N ILE A 73 4.45 -9.27 9.51
CA ILE A 73 4.36 -7.80 9.43
C ILE A 73 3.00 -7.37 8.88
N SER A 74 2.52 -8.06 7.84
CA SER A 74 1.22 -7.76 7.23
C SER A 74 0.08 -7.93 8.22
N GLU A 75 0.03 -9.07 8.92
CA GLU A 75 -0.99 -9.37 9.92
C GLU A 75 -1.01 -8.32 11.03
N GLN A 76 0.14 -7.94 11.60
CA GLN A 76 0.21 -6.96 12.68
C GLN A 76 -0.40 -5.60 12.30
N VAL A 77 -0.10 -5.08 11.11
CA VAL A 77 -0.65 -3.78 10.70
C VAL A 77 -2.12 -3.87 10.29
N LEU A 78 -2.57 -5.02 9.78
CA LEU A 78 -3.97 -5.28 9.46
C LEU A 78 -4.80 -5.45 10.73
N GLU A 79 -4.31 -6.19 11.72
CA GLU A 79 -4.91 -6.30 13.06
C GLU A 79 -5.03 -4.95 13.75
N ALA A 80 -4.04 -4.05 13.55
CA ALA A 80 -4.09 -2.68 14.04
C ALA A 80 -5.13 -1.80 13.35
N GLY A 81 -5.80 -2.29 12.28
CA GLY A 81 -6.90 -1.61 11.59
C GLY A 81 -6.54 -1.05 10.21
N ALA A 82 -5.41 -1.41 9.62
CA ALA A 82 -5.12 -1.02 8.25
C ALA A 82 -6.10 -1.68 7.26
N SER A 83 -6.58 -0.92 6.28
CA SER A 83 -7.42 -1.38 5.17
C SER A 83 -6.59 -1.78 3.94
N GLY A 84 -5.27 -1.66 4.02
CA GLY A 84 -4.37 -2.05 2.96
C GLY A 84 -2.91 -1.96 3.36
N ILE A 85 -2.05 -2.68 2.62
CA ILE A 85 -0.60 -2.74 2.83
C ILE A 85 0.15 -2.47 1.54
N ILE A 86 1.41 -2.03 1.68
CA ILE A 86 2.34 -1.87 0.56
C ILE A 86 3.57 -2.74 0.80
N ALA A 87 3.85 -3.67 -0.13
CA ALA A 87 5.04 -4.52 -0.15
C ALA A 87 5.89 -4.24 -1.40
N HIS A 88 7.16 -4.64 -1.39
CA HIS A 88 8.01 -4.57 -2.58
C HIS A 88 7.84 -5.78 -3.50
N ALA A 89 7.73 -5.56 -4.81
CA ALA A 89 7.70 -6.63 -5.79
C ALA A 89 9.06 -7.30 -6.02
N PHE A 90 10.18 -6.61 -5.73
CA PHE A 90 11.52 -7.14 -5.97
C PHE A 90 11.90 -8.33 -5.07
N VAL A 91 11.18 -8.54 -3.98
CA VAL A 91 11.40 -9.69 -3.07
C VAL A 91 11.07 -11.05 -3.72
N GLY A 92 10.44 -11.02 -4.89
CA GLY A 92 10.05 -12.24 -5.62
C GLY A 92 8.63 -12.70 -5.30
N ARG A 93 8.20 -13.75 -6.02
CA ARG A 93 6.82 -14.25 -5.98
C ARG A 93 6.38 -14.69 -4.59
N ASP A 94 7.18 -15.55 -3.95
CA ASP A 94 6.78 -16.20 -2.70
C ASP A 94 6.57 -15.18 -1.58
N SER A 95 7.49 -14.22 -1.44
CA SER A 95 7.39 -13.17 -0.43
C SER A 95 6.28 -12.16 -0.72
N LEU A 96 6.07 -11.80 -1.99
CA LEU A 96 4.97 -10.92 -2.36
C LEU A 96 3.62 -11.61 -2.17
N SER A 97 3.48 -12.88 -2.57
CA SER A 97 2.25 -13.65 -2.36
C SER A 97 1.91 -13.78 -0.88
N ALA A 98 2.90 -14.00 -0.01
CA ALA A 98 2.66 -14.06 1.43
C ALA A 98 2.01 -12.78 1.99
N SER A 99 2.43 -11.59 1.52
CA SER A 99 1.79 -10.33 1.90
C SER A 99 0.38 -10.20 1.30
N VAL A 100 0.19 -10.65 0.07
CA VAL A 100 -1.14 -10.61 -0.60
C VAL A 100 -2.12 -11.55 0.11
N ASP A 101 -1.69 -12.77 0.43
CA ASP A 101 -2.52 -13.77 1.11
C ASP A 101 -2.95 -13.25 2.49
N ALA A 102 -2.02 -12.69 3.28
CA ALA A 102 -2.35 -12.03 4.54
C ALA A 102 -3.38 -10.91 4.35
N ALA A 103 -3.22 -10.04 3.33
CA ALA A 103 -4.20 -9.00 3.06
C ALA A 103 -5.59 -9.56 2.71
N ARG A 104 -5.66 -10.69 2.01
CA ARG A 104 -6.94 -11.35 1.66
C ARG A 104 -7.67 -11.91 2.88
N GLU A 105 -6.96 -12.43 3.86
CA GLU A 105 -7.54 -12.91 5.12
C GLU A 105 -8.27 -11.80 5.90
N PHE A 106 -7.81 -10.56 5.75
CA PHE A 106 -8.40 -9.38 6.38
C PHE A 106 -9.35 -8.57 5.46
N ASP A 107 -9.69 -9.06 4.27
CA ASP A 107 -10.46 -8.33 3.24
C ASP A 107 -9.82 -6.96 2.90
N ALA A 108 -8.48 -6.88 2.99
CA ALA A 108 -7.70 -5.67 2.79
C ALA A 108 -7.05 -5.60 1.41
N LEU A 109 -6.62 -4.40 1.02
CA LEU A 109 -5.93 -4.16 -0.24
C LEU A 109 -4.43 -4.48 -0.13
N ALA A 110 -3.85 -5.05 -1.18
CA ALA A 110 -2.42 -5.26 -1.31
C ALA A 110 -1.87 -4.48 -2.51
N PHE A 111 -0.87 -3.64 -2.26
CA PHE A 111 -0.16 -2.89 -3.30
C PHE A 111 1.29 -3.33 -3.38
N ALA A 112 1.85 -3.36 -4.60
CA ALA A 112 3.24 -3.71 -4.82
C ALA A 112 4.05 -2.52 -5.34
N VAL A 113 5.20 -2.22 -4.71
CA VAL A 113 6.16 -1.24 -5.23
C VAL A 113 6.92 -1.87 -6.37
N THR A 114 6.79 -1.31 -7.56
CA THR A 114 7.53 -1.71 -8.76
C THR A 114 8.68 -0.75 -9.07
N GLU A 115 8.54 0.51 -8.68
CA GLU A 115 9.58 1.52 -8.79
C GLU A 115 9.36 2.60 -7.74
N MET A 116 10.45 3.12 -7.17
CA MET A 116 10.43 4.26 -6.26
C MET A 116 10.66 5.57 -7.03
N SER A 117 10.16 6.70 -6.49
CA SER A 117 10.14 7.99 -7.17
C SER A 117 11.44 8.81 -7.07
N HIS A 118 12.43 8.37 -6.26
CA HIS A 118 13.69 9.09 -6.11
C HIS A 118 14.69 8.74 -7.23
N PRO A 119 15.66 9.62 -7.55
CA PRO A 119 16.61 9.41 -8.68
C PRO A 119 17.40 8.11 -8.60
N GLY A 120 17.82 7.65 -7.40
CA GLY A 120 18.57 6.41 -7.23
C GLY A 120 17.80 5.14 -7.62
N ALA A 121 16.47 5.20 -7.71
CA ALA A 121 15.67 4.08 -8.21
C ALA A 121 15.94 3.77 -9.70
N LEU A 122 16.49 4.74 -10.44
CA LEU A 122 16.85 4.56 -11.85
C LEU A 122 17.95 3.52 -12.04
N GLU A 123 18.82 3.33 -11.05
CA GLU A 123 19.95 2.42 -11.14
C GLU A 123 19.53 0.95 -11.16
N PHE A 124 18.57 0.58 -10.31
CA PHE A 124 18.24 -0.82 -10.06
C PHE A 124 16.77 -1.17 -10.33
N MET A 125 15.83 -0.27 -10.02
CA MET A 125 14.41 -0.59 -10.14
C MET A 125 13.85 -0.27 -11.53
N ALA A 126 14.22 0.85 -12.12
CA ALA A 126 13.71 1.27 -13.41
C ALA A 126 13.96 0.22 -14.53
N PRO A 127 15.15 -0.40 -14.64
CA PRO A 127 15.39 -1.42 -15.67
C PRO A 127 14.51 -2.67 -15.56
N VAL A 128 13.94 -2.94 -14.39
CA VAL A 128 13.12 -4.13 -14.11
C VAL A 128 11.66 -3.80 -13.76
N ALA A 129 11.28 -2.53 -13.76
CA ALA A 129 9.96 -2.07 -13.30
C ALA A 129 8.79 -2.76 -14.01
N GLU A 130 8.89 -2.95 -15.34
CA GLU A 130 7.86 -3.67 -16.11
C GLU A 130 7.76 -5.14 -15.70
N ARG A 131 8.90 -5.81 -15.48
CA ARG A 131 8.93 -7.20 -15.01
C ARG A 131 8.33 -7.33 -13.62
N LEU A 132 8.63 -6.38 -12.72
CA LEU A 132 8.04 -6.32 -11.38
C LEU A 132 6.53 -6.06 -11.44
N ALA A 133 6.06 -5.22 -12.35
CA ALA A 133 4.64 -4.97 -12.55
C ALA A 133 3.89 -6.21 -13.06
N ARG A 134 4.50 -6.99 -13.95
CA ARG A 134 3.94 -8.28 -14.40
C ARG A 134 3.87 -9.29 -13.25
N LEU A 135 4.94 -9.42 -12.47
CA LEU A 135 4.98 -10.27 -11.28
C LEU A 135 3.89 -9.87 -10.28
N ALA A 136 3.73 -8.57 -10.01
CA ALA A 136 2.70 -8.05 -9.12
C ALA A 136 1.28 -8.42 -9.61
N ALA A 137 1.02 -8.31 -10.92
CA ALA A 137 -0.24 -8.72 -11.52
C ALA A 137 -0.49 -10.23 -11.40
N GLU A 138 0.55 -11.05 -11.55
CA GLU A 138 0.47 -12.51 -11.38
C GLU A 138 0.24 -12.93 -9.92
N CYS A 139 0.72 -12.13 -8.95
CA CYS A 139 0.45 -12.31 -7.52
C CYS A 139 -0.90 -11.73 -7.07
N ASP A 140 -1.72 -11.23 -7.99
CA ASP A 140 -3.07 -10.72 -7.71
C ASP A 140 -3.13 -9.51 -6.77
N VAL A 141 -2.14 -8.58 -6.84
CA VAL A 141 -2.21 -7.31 -6.11
C VAL A 141 -3.33 -6.41 -6.64
N ASP A 142 -3.86 -5.54 -5.80
CA ASP A 142 -4.91 -4.58 -6.17
C ASP A 142 -4.37 -3.38 -6.95
N GLY A 143 -3.06 -3.11 -6.83
CA GLY A 143 -2.42 -2.03 -7.57
C GLY A 143 -0.91 -2.01 -7.41
N VAL A 144 -0.26 -1.12 -8.15
CA VAL A 144 1.19 -0.91 -8.08
C VAL A 144 1.52 0.53 -7.67
N VAL A 145 2.62 0.67 -6.94
CA VAL A 145 3.23 1.97 -6.62
C VAL A 145 4.39 2.20 -7.59
N ALA A 146 4.27 3.26 -8.39
CA ALA A 146 5.25 3.62 -9.40
C ALA A 146 5.20 5.14 -9.68
N PRO A 147 6.30 5.76 -10.19
CA PRO A 147 6.32 7.17 -10.54
C PRO A 147 5.33 7.49 -11.67
N ALA A 148 4.44 8.47 -11.45
CA ALA A 148 3.44 8.90 -12.45
C ALA A 148 4.08 9.54 -13.69
N THR A 149 5.34 9.93 -13.61
CA THR A 149 6.12 10.55 -14.71
C THR A 149 6.58 9.56 -15.77
N ARG A 150 6.39 8.25 -15.54
CA ARG A 150 6.80 7.20 -16.47
C ARG A 150 5.60 6.50 -17.07
N PRO A 151 5.37 6.65 -18.39
CA PRO A 151 4.23 6.05 -19.08
C PRO A 151 4.27 4.51 -19.08
N GLU A 152 5.45 3.89 -18.99
CA GLU A 152 5.68 2.44 -19.02
C GLU A 152 5.00 1.73 -17.83
N THR A 153 4.85 2.42 -16.70
CA THR A 153 4.22 1.88 -15.49
C THR A 153 2.69 1.84 -15.57
N ARG A 154 2.08 2.40 -16.63
CA ARG A 154 0.62 2.44 -16.83
C ARG A 154 0.02 1.13 -17.35
N ILE A 155 0.82 0.13 -17.67
CA ILE A 155 0.41 -1.04 -18.49
C ILE A 155 -0.38 -2.08 -17.67
N VAL A 156 -0.37 -2.03 -16.34
CA VAL A 156 -1.07 -3.04 -15.53
C VAL A 156 -2.34 -2.46 -14.93
N ARG A 157 -3.41 -2.41 -15.73
CA ARG A 157 -4.78 -2.24 -15.22
C ARG A 157 -5.50 -3.58 -15.22
N ARG A 158 -5.82 -4.09 -14.04
CA ARG A 158 -6.87 -5.10 -13.90
C ARG A 158 -8.24 -4.39 -13.83
N PRO A 159 -9.30 -5.01 -14.38
CA PRO A 159 -10.65 -4.57 -14.09
C PRO A 159 -10.90 -4.68 -12.58
N ALA A 160 -11.62 -3.71 -12.01
CA ALA A 160 -12.01 -3.72 -10.61
C ALA A 160 -12.67 -5.06 -10.27
N ARG A 161 -12.26 -5.68 -9.16
CA ARG A 161 -12.97 -6.84 -8.60
C ARG A 161 -14.41 -6.41 -8.34
N THR A 162 -15.35 -7.03 -9.02
CA THR A 162 -16.74 -7.00 -8.59
C THR A 162 -16.82 -7.85 -7.34
N SER A 163 -17.01 -7.21 -6.19
CA SER A 163 -17.33 -7.91 -4.95
C SER A 163 -18.63 -8.69 -5.18
N ALA A 164 -18.50 -9.98 -5.47
CA ALA A 164 -19.62 -10.90 -5.32
C ALA A 164 -19.85 -11.06 -3.81
N ARG A 165 -20.66 -10.16 -3.23
CA ARG A 165 -21.31 -10.47 -1.96
C ARG A 165 -22.34 -11.54 -2.29
N SER A 166 -21.97 -12.80 -2.10
CA SER A 166 -22.97 -13.86 -1.95
C SER A 166 -23.58 -13.73 -0.54
N CYS A 167 -24.90 -13.51 -0.56
CA CYS A 167 -25.76 -13.58 0.61
C CYS A 167 -25.67 -14.95 1.32
#